data_ac8d28333d288f2f9a509572e010be5b
#
_entry.id   ac8d28333d288f2f9a509572e010be5b
#
_cell.length_a   1.000
_cell.length_b   1.000
_cell.length_c   1.000
_cell.angle_alpha   90.00
_cell.angle_beta   90.00
_cell.angle_gamma   90.00
#
_symmetry.space_group_name_H-M   'P 1'
#
loop_
_entity.id
_entity.type
_entity.pdbx_description
1 polymer ?
#
loop_
_entity_poly.entity_id
_entity_poly.type
_entity_poly.pdbx_seq_one_letter_code
_entity_poly.pdbx_strand_id
1 'polypeptide(L)'
;MTIGVVGRKTGMTRIFTEDGASVPVTVIEVSPNRITQIRDAEKDGYRAVQVTTGERRARRVTKAQAGHFAKAGSVPGRGLWEFRLADGEGADLAPGAELDVSVFESVKMVDVTGTSKGKGYAGAVKRWNFRT
;
A
#
# COMPACT_ATOMS: atom_id res chain seq x y z
N MET A 1 10.03 11.44 3.64
CA MET A 1 8.70 11.22 3.05
C MET A 1 8.19 9.88 3.53
N THR A 2 7.08 9.87 4.27
CA THR A 2 6.49 8.67 4.88
C THR A 2 5.25 8.16 4.14
N ILE A 3 4.82 8.90 3.09
CA ILE A 3 3.70 8.48 2.25
C ILE A 3 4.09 7.21 1.48
N GLY A 4 3.24 6.20 1.59
CA GLY A 4 3.35 4.96 0.86
C GLY A 4 2.19 4.75 -0.12
N VAL A 5 2.35 3.76 -0.99
CA VAL A 5 1.29 3.30 -1.89
C VAL A 5 1.11 1.79 -1.77
N VAL A 6 -0.09 1.34 -2.07
CA VAL A 6 -0.41 -0.08 -2.13
C VAL A 6 -0.16 -0.59 -3.53
N GLY A 7 0.68 -1.60 -3.64
CA GLY A 7 0.98 -2.26 -4.90
C GLY A 7 0.72 -3.77 -4.83
N ARG A 8 0.79 -4.42 -5.96
CA ARG A 8 0.64 -5.87 -6.12
C ARG A 8 1.93 -6.45 -6.71
N LYS A 9 2.52 -7.43 -6.04
CA LYS A 9 3.62 -8.20 -6.63
C LYS A 9 3.11 -8.98 -7.84
N THR A 10 3.62 -8.66 -9.02
CA THR A 10 3.24 -9.32 -10.29
C THR A 10 4.17 -10.50 -10.57
N GLY A 11 5.46 -10.34 -10.26
CA GLY A 11 6.44 -11.39 -10.50
C GLY A 11 7.86 -10.92 -10.19
N MET A 12 8.81 -11.73 -10.64
CA MET A 12 10.23 -11.42 -10.58
C MET A 12 10.84 -11.65 -11.96
N THR A 13 11.82 -10.83 -12.28
CA THR A 13 12.62 -10.93 -13.51
C THR A 13 14.03 -10.43 -13.24
N ARG A 14 14.81 -10.28 -14.29
CA ARG A 14 16.11 -9.61 -14.22
C ARG A 14 16.21 -8.56 -15.30
N ILE A 15 16.92 -7.51 -15.01
CA ILE A 15 17.29 -6.47 -15.97
C ILE A 15 18.80 -6.48 -16.13
N PHE A 16 19.24 -6.10 -17.32
CA PHE A 16 20.66 -5.97 -17.62
C PHE A 16 20.99 -4.49 -17.70
N THR A 17 22.02 -4.09 -16.99
CA THR A 17 22.55 -2.72 -17.04
C THR A 17 23.46 -2.55 -18.26
N GLU A 18 23.76 -1.31 -18.61
CA GLU A 18 24.69 -0.99 -19.70
C GLU A 18 26.09 -1.57 -19.47
N ASP A 19 26.49 -1.72 -18.21
CA ASP A 19 27.76 -2.35 -17.80
C ASP A 19 27.73 -3.88 -17.92
N GLY A 20 26.64 -4.47 -18.39
CA GLY A 20 26.48 -5.91 -18.52
C GLY A 20 26.16 -6.66 -17.23
N ALA A 21 25.91 -5.97 -16.11
CA ALA A 21 25.51 -6.61 -14.87
C ALA A 21 24.05 -7.08 -14.95
N SER A 22 23.79 -8.28 -14.42
CA SER A 22 22.44 -8.86 -14.32
C SER A 22 21.84 -8.58 -12.92
N VAL A 23 20.83 -7.74 -12.86
CA VAL A 23 20.16 -7.33 -11.61
C VAL A 23 18.83 -8.04 -11.47
N PRO A 24 18.65 -8.89 -10.44
CA PRO A 24 17.34 -9.49 -10.16
C PRO A 24 16.38 -8.42 -9.60
N VAL A 25 15.18 -8.37 -10.15
CA VAL A 25 14.16 -7.38 -9.75
C VAL A 25 12.83 -8.05 -9.45
N THR A 26 12.11 -7.45 -8.51
CA THR A 26 10.69 -7.77 -8.24
C THR A 26 9.83 -6.70 -8.88
N VAL A 27 8.87 -7.11 -9.69
CA VAL A 27 7.91 -6.20 -10.35
C VAL A 27 6.70 -6.02 -9.45
N ILE A 28 6.45 -4.77 -9.05
CA ILE A 28 5.30 -4.38 -8.26
C ILE A 28 4.43 -3.46 -9.12
N GLU A 29 3.22 -3.90 -9.45
CA GLU A 29 2.21 -3.11 -10.13
C GLU A 29 1.51 -2.20 -9.13
N VAL A 30 1.53 -0.91 -9.38
CA VAL A 30 0.83 0.10 -8.57
C VAL A 30 -0.32 0.66 -9.42
N SER A 31 -1.55 0.19 -9.15
CA SER A 31 -2.75 0.84 -9.67
C SER A 31 -3.03 2.11 -8.88
N PRO A 32 -3.72 3.11 -9.46
CA PRO A 32 -4.05 4.34 -8.74
C PRO A 32 -4.62 4.07 -7.34
N ASN A 33 -4.02 4.69 -6.34
CA ASN A 33 -4.44 4.62 -4.94
C ASN A 33 -5.33 5.83 -4.65
N ARG A 34 -6.62 5.62 -4.51
CA ARG A 34 -7.59 6.69 -4.24
C ARG A 34 -7.67 6.98 -2.75
N ILE A 35 -7.58 8.23 -2.37
CA ILE A 35 -7.67 8.67 -0.98
C ILE A 35 -9.13 8.63 -0.53
N THR A 36 -9.42 7.84 0.50
CA THR A 36 -10.76 7.70 1.04
C THR A 36 -11.00 8.55 2.28
N GLN A 37 -9.96 8.78 3.07
CA GLN A 37 -10.05 9.60 4.28
C GLN A 37 -8.66 10.12 4.67
N ILE A 38 -8.65 11.29 5.26
CA ILE A 38 -7.46 11.84 5.94
C ILE A 38 -7.78 11.83 7.44
N ARG A 39 -6.89 11.23 8.21
CA ARG A 39 -6.94 11.22 9.68
C ARG A 39 -6.22 12.44 10.21
N ASP A 40 -6.82 13.08 11.20
CA ASP A 40 -6.30 14.28 11.85
C ASP A 40 -6.02 14.00 13.33
N ALA A 41 -4.93 14.61 13.83
CA ALA A 41 -4.50 14.43 15.21
C ALA A 41 -5.55 14.90 16.23
N GLU A 42 -6.31 15.96 15.93
CA GLU A 42 -7.33 16.49 16.84
C GLU A 42 -8.52 15.56 17.03
N LYS A 43 -8.96 14.90 15.95
CA LYS A 43 -10.16 14.03 15.96
C LYS A 43 -9.84 12.57 16.16
N ASP A 44 -8.78 12.11 15.52
CA ASP A 44 -8.44 10.67 15.44
C ASP A 44 -7.26 10.32 16.38
N GLY A 45 -6.56 11.31 16.94
CA GLY A 45 -5.39 11.12 17.79
C GLY A 45 -4.10 10.82 17.02
N TYR A 46 -4.15 10.78 15.70
CA TYR A 46 -3.00 10.56 14.82
C TYR A 46 -3.24 11.09 13.42
N ARG A 47 -2.16 11.36 12.69
CA ARG A 47 -2.21 11.76 11.29
C ARG A 47 -1.93 10.58 10.37
N ALA A 48 -2.81 10.35 9.41
CA ALA A 48 -2.65 9.31 8.40
C ALA A 48 -3.49 9.62 7.16
N VAL A 49 -3.07 9.09 6.02
CA VAL A 49 -3.88 9.02 4.81
C VAL A 49 -4.40 7.59 4.63
N GLN A 50 -5.71 7.46 4.47
CA GLN A 50 -6.35 6.19 4.15
C GLN A 50 -6.56 6.11 2.65
N VAL A 51 -6.10 5.03 2.05
CA VAL A 51 -6.20 4.79 0.61
C VAL A 51 -6.91 3.49 0.28
N THR A 52 -7.45 3.44 -0.92
CA THR A 52 -8.01 2.23 -1.52
C THR A 52 -7.46 2.03 -2.93
N THR A 53 -7.32 0.80 -3.37
CA THR A 53 -6.88 0.46 -4.73
C THR A 53 -7.66 -0.70 -5.32
N GLY A 54 -7.64 -0.78 -6.65
CA GLY A 54 -8.40 -1.76 -7.40
C GLY A 54 -9.91 -1.52 -7.36
N GLU A 55 -10.68 -2.50 -7.79
CA GLU A 55 -12.15 -2.42 -7.83
C GLU A 55 -12.80 -3.61 -7.15
N ARG A 56 -13.91 -3.36 -6.48
CA ARG A 56 -14.78 -4.37 -5.88
C ARG A 56 -16.20 -4.20 -6.38
N ARG A 57 -16.81 -5.30 -6.82
CA ARG A 57 -18.19 -5.28 -7.30
C ARG A 57 -19.13 -4.73 -6.21
N ALA A 58 -20.03 -3.78 -6.54
CA ALA A 58 -20.91 -3.11 -5.60
C ALA A 58 -21.75 -4.10 -4.74
N ARG A 59 -22.22 -5.20 -5.31
CA ARG A 59 -22.96 -6.26 -4.58
C ARG A 59 -22.15 -6.95 -3.47
N ARG A 60 -20.83 -6.81 -3.44
CA ARG A 60 -19.94 -7.37 -2.41
C ARG A 60 -19.49 -6.34 -1.37
N VAL A 61 -20.03 -5.14 -1.46
CA VAL A 61 -19.74 -4.04 -0.54
C VAL A 61 -20.90 -3.89 0.43
N THR A 62 -20.62 -3.82 1.72
CA THR A 62 -21.64 -3.58 2.73
C THR A 62 -22.14 -2.14 2.65
N LYS A 63 -23.36 -1.86 3.13
CA LYS A 63 -23.92 -0.50 3.14
C LYS A 63 -23.03 0.50 3.88
N ALA A 64 -22.42 0.08 4.98
CA ALA A 64 -21.49 0.92 5.74
C ALA A 64 -20.25 1.31 4.92
N GLN A 65 -19.62 0.32 4.26
CA GLN A 65 -18.48 0.58 3.38
C GLN A 65 -18.87 1.44 2.16
N ALA A 66 -20.05 1.18 1.57
CA ALA A 66 -20.54 1.98 0.44
C ALA A 66 -20.70 3.46 0.83
N GLY A 67 -21.25 3.72 2.02
CA GLY A 67 -21.37 5.07 2.57
C GLY A 67 -20.01 5.73 2.79
N HIS A 68 -19.01 4.98 3.27
CA HIS A 68 -17.64 5.47 3.46
C HIS A 68 -16.99 5.89 2.13
N PHE A 69 -17.07 5.05 1.11
CA PHE A 69 -16.55 5.38 -0.22
C PHE A 69 -17.31 6.52 -0.89
N ALA A 70 -18.64 6.58 -0.74
CA ALA A 70 -19.47 7.65 -1.28
C ALA A 70 -19.10 9.01 -0.68
N LYS A 71 -18.78 9.07 0.62
CA LYS A 71 -18.33 10.29 1.29
C LYS A 71 -17.03 10.83 0.68
N ALA A 72 -16.15 9.96 0.23
CA ALA A 72 -14.90 10.30 -0.43
C ALA A 72 -15.05 10.55 -1.94
N GLY A 73 -16.21 10.33 -2.53
CA GLY A 73 -16.41 10.36 -3.98
C GLY A 73 -15.65 9.28 -4.74
N SER A 74 -15.26 8.18 -4.05
CA SER A 74 -14.38 7.15 -4.57
C SER A 74 -15.13 5.86 -4.88
N VAL A 75 -14.71 5.16 -5.93
CA VAL A 75 -15.20 3.82 -6.26
C VAL A 75 -14.68 2.82 -5.21
N PRO A 76 -15.52 1.86 -4.75
CA PRO A 76 -15.09 0.84 -3.81
C PRO A 76 -13.91 0.01 -4.31
N GLY A 77 -12.83 0.01 -3.54
CA GLY A 77 -11.64 -0.78 -3.82
C GLY A 77 -11.64 -2.13 -3.10
N ARG A 78 -10.54 -2.86 -3.23
CA ARG A 78 -10.35 -4.20 -2.65
C ARG A 78 -10.18 -4.19 -1.13
N GLY A 79 -9.64 -3.10 -0.58
CA GLY A 79 -9.38 -2.92 0.85
C GLY A 79 -9.15 -1.46 1.18
N LEU A 80 -8.92 -1.20 2.45
CA LEU A 80 -8.54 0.11 2.98
C LEU A 80 -7.23 -0.05 3.72
N TRP A 81 -6.27 0.83 3.45
CA TRP A 81 -4.95 0.85 4.07
C TRP A 81 -4.64 2.26 4.53
N GLU A 82 -3.93 2.37 5.63
CA GLU A 82 -3.53 3.66 6.18
C GLU A 82 -2.01 3.79 6.20
N PHE A 83 -1.52 4.93 5.77
CA PHE A 83 -0.13 5.33 5.88
C PHE A 83 -0.03 6.50 6.84
N ARG A 84 0.74 6.32 7.91
CA ARG A 84 1.02 7.37 8.86
C ARG A 84 1.81 8.48 8.20
N LEU A 85 1.44 9.73 8.51
CA LEU A 85 2.12 10.93 8.00
C LEU A 85 2.97 11.54 9.11
N ALA A 86 4.17 11.96 8.76
CA ALA A 86 4.97 12.81 9.62
C ALA A 86 4.39 14.23 9.68
N ASP A 87 4.87 15.02 10.65
CA ASP A 87 4.44 16.40 10.79
C ASP A 87 4.83 17.22 9.56
N GLY A 88 3.87 17.97 9.03
CA GLY A 88 4.04 18.77 7.82
C GLY A 88 3.85 18.03 6.49
N GLU A 89 3.70 16.69 6.49
CA GLU A 89 3.42 15.93 5.27
C GLU A 89 1.91 15.85 4.98
N GLY A 90 1.58 15.75 3.68
CA GLY A 90 0.22 15.48 3.24
C GLY A 90 -0.75 16.67 3.29
N ALA A 91 -0.24 17.90 3.41
CA ALA A 91 -1.08 19.11 3.41
C ALA A 91 -1.88 19.29 2.09
N ASP A 92 -1.31 18.83 0.98
CA ASP A 92 -1.90 18.93 -0.35
C ASP A 92 -2.86 17.77 -0.70
N LEU A 93 -3.02 16.81 0.22
CA LEU A 93 -3.86 15.64 -0.01
C LEU A 93 -5.32 15.96 0.32
N ALA A 94 -6.22 15.49 -0.54
CA ALA A 94 -7.66 15.61 -0.34
C ALA A 94 -8.36 14.26 -0.57
N PRO A 95 -9.48 14.00 0.13
CA PRO A 95 -10.31 12.84 -0.18
C PRO A 95 -10.76 12.86 -1.64
N GLY A 96 -10.70 11.70 -2.32
CA GLY A 96 -10.97 11.57 -3.75
C GLY A 96 -9.76 11.78 -4.66
N ALA A 97 -8.65 12.34 -4.17
CA ALA A 97 -7.41 12.44 -4.94
C ALA A 97 -6.77 11.05 -5.15
N GLU A 98 -5.90 10.94 -6.14
CA GLU A 98 -5.19 9.71 -6.49
C GLU A 98 -3.69 9.86 -6.22
N LEU A 99 -3.11 8.80 -5.67
CA LEU A 99 -1.67 8.63 -5.52
C LEU A 99 -1.22 7.51 -6.46
N ASP A 100 -0.20 7.75 -7.23
CA ASP A 100 0.40 6.78 -8.13
C ASP A 100 1.90 6.57 -7.86
N VAL A 101 2.59 5.87 -8.73
CA VAL A 101 4.00 5.56 -8.60
C VAL A 101 4.90 6.79 -8.73
N SER A 102 4.42 7.90 -9.29
CA SER A 102 5.19 9.14 -9.48
C SER A 102 5.69 9.74 -8.15
N VAL A 103 4.99 9.42 -7.05
CA VAL A 103 5.43 9.78 -5.68
C VAL A 103 6.86 9.32 -5.39
N PHE A 104 7.36 8.28 -6.06
CA PHE A 104 8.68 7.71 -5.84
C PHE A 104 9.75 8.14 -6.87
N GLU A 105 9.46 9.03 -7.81
CA GLU A 105 10.42 9.44 -8.86
C GLU A 105 11.76 9.95 -8.30
N SER A 106 11.71 10.68 -7.18
CA SER A 106 12.91 11.19 -6.51
C SER A 106 13.53 10.22 -5.49
N VAL A 107 12.89 9.07 -5.25
CA VAL A 107 13.26 8.15 -4.17
C VAL A 107 14.10 7.01 -4.73
N LYS A 108 15.30 6.80 -4.17
CA LYS A 108 16.22 5.72 -4.60
C LYS A 108 15.91 4.37 -3.95
N MET A 109 15.38 4.39 -2.73
CA MET A 109 15.13 3.19 -1.93
C MET A 109 13.76 3.26 -1.29
N VAL A 110 13.06 2.14 -1.25
CA VAL A 110 11.73 2.02 -0.62
C VAL A 110 11.71 0.81 0.31
N ASP A 111 10.95 0.94 1.39
CA ASP A 111 10.63 -0.17 2.27
C ASP A 111 9.36 -0.86 1.76
N VAL A 112 9.40 -2.19 1.68
CA VAL A 112 8.27 -2.99 1.19
C VAL A 112 7.75 -3.89 2.30
N THR A 113 6.51 -3.67 2.69
CA THR A 113 5.80 -4.50 3.68
C THR A 113 4.80 -5.41 2.97
N GLY A 114 4.80 -6.68 3.32
CA GLY A 114 3.86 -7.63 2.73
C GLY A 114 3.70 -8.89 3.57
N THR A 115 2.69 -9.68 3.25
CA THR A 115 2.48 -10.99 3.86
C THR A 115 3.21 -12.05 3.06
N SER A 116 4.16 -12.73 3.70
CA SER A 116 4.91 -13.80 3.06
C SER A 116 4.04 -15.05 2.83
N LYS A 117 4.45 -15.85 1.84
CA LYS A 117 3.79 -17.13 1.55
C LYS A 117 3.82 -18.04 2.79
N GLY A 118 2.68 -18.66 3.11
CA GLY A 118 2.56 -19.61 4.21
C GLY A 118 3.49 -20.81 4.07
N LYS A 119 3.99 -21.31 5.19
CA LYS A 119 4.90 -22.47 5.27
C LYS A 119 4.19 -23.75 5.78
N GLY A 120 2.88 -23.69 5.98
CA GLY A 120 2.12 -24.77 6.63
C GLY A 120 2.40 -24.85 8.13
N TYR A 121 2.05 -25.98 8.72
CA TYR A 121 2.44 -26.26 10.12
C TYR A 121 3.95 -26.52 10.19
N ALA A 122 4.63 -25.82 11.10
CA ALA A 122 6.04 -25.98 11.35
C ALA A 122 6.32 -26.06 12.85
N GLY A 123 7.16 -26.99 13.24
CA GLY A 123 7.64 -27.12 14.62
C GLY A 123 8.51 -25.93 15.04
N ALA A 124 8.80 -25.82 16.35
CA ALA A 124 9.53 -24.69 16.92
C ALA A 124 10.91 -24.48 16.28
N VAL A 125 11.63 -25.54 15.96
CA VAL A 125 12.95 -25.48 15.30
C VAL A 125 12.86 -24.79 13.94
N LYS A 126 11.90 -25.17 13.09
CA LYS A 126 11.74 -24.63 11.75
C LYS A 126 11.14 -23.21 11.75
N ARG A 127 10.18 -22.96 12.65
CA ARG A 127 9.45 -21.68 12.65
C ARG A 127 10.23 -20.56 13.32
N TRP A 128 10.98 -20.89 14.38
CA TRP A 128 11.61 -19.93 15.28
C TRP A 128 13.13 -20.07 15.35
N ASN A 129 13.73 -20.97 14.55
CA ASN A 129 15.16 -21.30 14.59
C ASN A 129 15.64 -21.69 15.98
N PHE A 130 14.80 -22.45 16.70
CA PHE A 130 15.09 -22.90 18.05
C PHE A 130 16.29 -23.86 18.00
N ARG A 131 17.25 -23.67 18.88
CA ARG A 131 18.36 -24.62 19.06
C ARG A 131 17.89 -25.84 19.83
N THR A 132 18.26 -27.00 19.36
CA THR A 132 18.14 -28.31 20.09
C THR A 132 19.47 -28.70 20.63
#